data_9ee71223b887072ef4480c5e2a3650b5
#
_entry.id   9ee71223b887072ef4480c5e2a3650b5
#
_cell.length_a   1.000
_cell.length_b   1.000
_cell.length_c   1.000
_cell.angle_alpha   90.00
_cell.angle_beta   90.00
_cell.angle_gamma   90.00
#
_symmetry.space_group_name_H-M   'P 1'
#
loop_
_entity.id
_entity.type
_entity.pdbx_description
1 polymer ?
#
loop_
_entity_poly.entity_id
_entity_poly.type
_entity_poly.pdbx_seq_one_letter_code
_entity_poly.pdbx_strand_id
1 'polypeptide(L)'
;MGNMIKVGMADLKACKCPDALTTLGLGSCVGVALYDPVTKIGGLLHCMLPDSTQFRNNSNIAKFADTGIDELIRQMKALGAVDTRIVAKIAGGAQMFANRSNSEALRVGERNVIAVKAKLKSLNISILLSLIHI
;
A
#
# COMPACT_ATOMS: atom_id res chain seq x y z
N MET A 1 19.25 2.73 18.44
CA MET A 1 17.87 2.27 18.40
C MET A 1 17.07 3.03 17.34
N GLY A 2 16.17 2.32 16.66
CA GLY A 2 15.35 2.94 15.64
C GLY A 2 14.13 3.66 16.18
N ASN A 3 13.55 4.49 15.34
CA ASN A 3 12.30 5.17 15.61
C ASN A 3 11.14 4.42 14.97
N MET A 4 9.97 4.49 15.61
CA MET A 4 8.71 4.02 15.02
C MET A 4 8.07 5.21 14.29
N ILE A 5 7.96 5.10 12.96
CA ILE A 5 7.47 6.18 12.11
C ILE A 5 6.03 5.86 11.72
N LYS A 6 5.10 6.76 12.05
CA LYS A 6 3.69 6.57 11.73
C LYS A 6 3.38 7.05 10.32
N VAL A 7 2.70 6.20 9.56
CA VAL A 7 2.17 6.52 8.24
C VAL A 7 0.67 6.75 8.40
N GLY A 8 0.22 7.93 8.06
CA GLY A 8 -1.19 8.29 8.16
C GLY A 8 -2.00 7.79 6.97
N MET A 9 -3.30 8.07 7.01
CA MET A 9 -4.21 7.78 5.90
C MET A 9 -3.80 8.58 4.66
N ALA A 10 -3.82 7.94 3.50
CA ALA A 10 -3.40 8.55 2.23
C ALA A 10 -1.98 9.13 2.31
N ASP A 11 -1.09 8.36 2.92
CA ASP A 11 0.31 8.74 3.10
C ASP A 11 1.21 7.54 2.81
N LEU A 12 2.47 7.82 2.58
CA LEU A 12 3.50 6.80 2.39
C LEU A 12 4.84 7.29 2.90
N LYS A 13 5.65 6.35 3.40
CA LYS A 13 6.99 6.66 3.88
C LYS A 13 7.89 5.46 3.67
N ALA A 14 9.18 5.72 3.50
CA ALA A 14 10.21 4.70 3.43
C ALA A 14 11.24 4.96 4.52
N CYS A 15 11.89 3.89 4.98
CA CYS A 15 12.95 4.01 5.98
C CYS A 15 13.94 2.87 5.87
N LYS A 16 15.08 3.04 6.53
CA LYS A 16 16.11 2.00 6.66
C LYS A 16 16.10 1.45 8.07
N CYS A 17 16.47 0.17 8.22
CA CYS A 17 16.73 -0.41 9.52
C CYS A 17 17.76 0.44 10.30
N PRO A 18 17.57 0.72 11.59
CA PRO A 18 16.64 0.09 12.52
C PRO A 18 15.28 0.78 12.67
N ASP A 19 14.98 1.79 11.87
CA ASP A 19 13.66 2.43 11.92
C ASP A 19 12.57 1.46 11.47
N ALA A 20 11.36 1.66 11.95
CA ALA A 20 10.20 0.86 11.58
C ALA A 20 9.02 1.76 11.23
N LEU A 21 8.12 1.24 10.41
CA LEU A 21 6.93 1.95 9.93
C LEU A 21 5.68 1.27 10.47
N THR A 22 4.69 2.08 10.83
CA THR A 22 3.39 1.56 11.29
C THR A 22 2.25 2.42 10.76
N THR A 23 1.08 1.80 10.63
CA THR A 23 -0.15 2.50 10.28
C THR A 23 -1.31 1.86 11.02
N LEU A 24 -2.39 2.62 11.16
CA LEU A 24 -3.57 2.20 11.94
C LEU A 24 -4.85 2.49 11.17
N GLY A 25 -5.92 1.80 11.53
CA GLY A 25 -7.27 2.10 11.06
C GLY A 25 -7.46 1.89 9.57
N LEU A 26 -7.03 0.73 9.06
CA LEU A 26 -7.13 0.46 7.63
C LEU A 26 -8.57 0.40 7.10
N GLY A 27 -9.47 -0.32 7.79
CA GLY A 27 -10.83 -0.47 7.29
C GLY A 27 -10.85 -0.93 5.83
N SER A 28 -11.51 -0.17 4.95
CA SER A 28 -11.53 -0.43 3.50
C SER A 28 -10.22 -0.05 2.82
N CYS A 29 -9.38 0.73 3.46
CA CYS A 29 -8.05 1.06 2.95
C CYS A 29 -7.15 -0.18 2.95
N VAL A 30 -6.09 -0.14 2.15
CA VAL A 30 -5.10 -1.22 2.10
C VAL A 30 -3.75 -0.67 2.53
N GLY A 31 -3.13 -1.35 3.48
CA GLY A 31 -1.74 -1.12 3.83
C GLY A 31 -0.86 -1.99 2.96
N VAL A 32 0.09 -1.38 2.28
CA VAL A 32 1.06 -2.07 1.43
C VAL A 32 2.45 -1.89 2.04
N ALA A 33 3.01 -2.98 2.55
CA ALA A 33 4.37 -2.99 3.08
C ALA A 33 5.30 -3.58 2.04
N LEU A 34 6.31 -2.83 1.65
CA LEU A 34 7.34 -3.26 0.71
C LEU A 34 8.67 -3.34 1.44
N TYR A 35 9.50 -4.31 1.07
CA TYR A 35 10.76 -4.54 1.77
C TYR A 35 11.84 -5.11 0.84
N ASP A 36 13.02 -4.53 0.92
CA ASP A 36 14.24 -5.09 0.30
C ASP A 36 15.06 -5.74 1.41
N PRO A 37 15.11 -7.09 1.48
CA PRO A 37 15.75 -7.78 2.58
C PRO A 37 17.27 -7.66 2.59
N VAL A 38 17.89 -7.30 1.48
CA VAL A 38 19.35 -7.16 1.41
C VAL A 38 19.79 -5.83 2.02
N THR A 39 19.15 -4.73 1.60
CA THR A 39 19.48 -3.39 2.13
C THR A 39 18.76 -3.08 3.43
N LYS A 40 17.73 -3.87 3.78
CA LYS A 40 16.87 -3.64 4.95
C LYS A 40 16.18 -2.28 4.87
N ILE A 41 15.73 -1.94 3.67
CA ILE A 41 14.93 -0.74 3.42
C ILE A 41 13.48 -1.18 3.28
N GLY A 42 12.60 -0.52 4.04
CA GLY A 42 11.17 -0.78 4.01
C GLY A 42 10.38 0.43 3.57
N GLY A 43 9.17 0.18 3.11
CA GLY A 43 8.21 1.20 2.79
C GLY A 43 6.81 0.78 3.20
N LEU A 44 5.97 1.75 3.52
CA LEU A 44 4.58 1.51 3.91
C LEU A 44 3.70 2.56 3.27
N LEU A 45 2.65 2.09 2.61
CA LEU A 45 1.64 2.92 1.96
C LEU A 45 0.28 2.61 2.58
N HIS A 46 -0.48 3.65 2.93
CA HIS A 46 -1.86 3.54 3.37
C HIS A 46 -2.75 4.16 2.30
N CYS A 47 -3.13 3.38 1.29
CA CYS A 47 -3.94 3.88 0.18
C CYS A 47 -5.43 3.71 0.45
N MET A 48 -6.23 4.61 -0.11
CA MET A 48 -7.67 4.69 0.13
C MET A 48 -8.50 4.28 -1.07
N LEU A 49 -7.98 4.49 -2.28
CA LEU A 49 -8.72 4.30 -3.53
C LEU A 49 -7.87 3.52 -4.54
N PRO A 50 -8.53 2.82 -5.47
CA PRO A 50 -7.79 1.90 -6.35
C PRO A 50 -7.02 2.57 -7.47
N ASP A 51 -7.60 3.58 -8.12
CA ASP A 51 -7.09 4.05 -9.41
C ASP A 51 -7.23 5.55 -9.53
N SER A 52 -6.10 6.24 -9.71
CA SER A 52 -6.04 7.69 -9.82
C SER A 52 -6.73 8.22 -11.09
N THR A 53 -6.80 7.41 -12.15
CA THR A 53 -7.36 7.84 -13.43
C THR A 53 -8.88 8.04 -13.38
N GLN A 54 -9.56 7.48 -12.37
CA GLN A 54 -11.00 7.57 -12.21
C GLN A 54 -11.45 8.82 -11.45
N PHE A 55 -10.51 9.66 -11.00
CA PHE A 55 -10.81 10.80 -10.15
C PHE A 55 -10.24 12.08 -10.73
N ARG A 56 -11.04 13.17 -10.66
CA ARG A 56 -10.60 14.48 -11.14
C ARG A 56 -9.46 15.04 -10.31
N ASN A 57 -9.58 14.93 -8.98
CA ASN A 57 -8.56 15.41 -8.07
C ASN A 57 -7.69 14.23 -7.64
N ASN A 58 -6.60 14.05 -8.35
CA ASN A 58 -5.62 12.99 -8.07
C ASN A 58 -4.25 13.55 -7.67
N SER A 59 -4.24 14.74 -7.09
CA SER A 59 -2.99 15.40 -6.68
C SER A 59 -2.27 14.70 -5.53
N ASN A 60 -3.02 14.04 -4.63
CA ASN A 60 -2.41 13.26 -3.57
C ASN A 60 -2.13 11.84 -4.09
N ILE A 61 -0.91 11.62 -4.55
CA ILE A 61 -0.51 10.34 -5.16
C ILE A 61 -0.55 9.17 -4.19
N ALA A 62 -0.38 9.41 -2.88
CA ALA A 62 -0.44 8.35 -1.87
C ALA A 62 -1.87 7.87 -1.58
N LYS A 63 -2.88 8.58 -2.05
CA LYS A 63 -4.27 8.21 -1.85
C LYS A 63 -4.67 7.00 -2.70
N PHE A 64 -4.00 6.79 -3.83
CA PHE A 64 -4.36 5.79 -4.84
C PHE A 64 -3.34 4.67 -4.89
N ALA A 65 -3.82 3.43 -5.10
CA ALA A 65 -2.95 2.26 -5.13
C ALA A 65 -1.90 2.35 -6.25
N ASP A 66 -2.31 2.76 -7.45
CA ASP A 66 -1.42 2.81 -8.62
C ASP A 66 -0.27 3.80 -8.43
N THR A 67 -0.59 5.07 -8.18
CA THR A 67 0.43 6.12 -8.03
C THR A 67 1.19 5.99 -6.72
N GLY A 68 0.51 5.51 -5.66
CA GLY A 68 1.13 5.36 -4.34
C GLY A 68 2.23 4.30 -4.34
N ILE A 69 1.98 3.15 -4.97
CA ILE A 69 2.99 2.09 -5.05
C ILE A 69 4.21 2.56 -5.85
N ASP A 70 4.00 3.23 -6.99
CA ASP A 70 5.11 3.75 -7.78
C ASP A 70 5.97 4.74 -6.98
N GLU A 71 5.33 5.66 -6.27
CA GLU A 71 6.06 6.66 -5.48
C GLU A 71 6.80 6.01 -4.31
N LEU A 72 6.18 5.02 -3.65
CA LEU A 72 6.82 4.31 -2.55
C LEU A 72 8.11 3.62 -3.00
N ILE A 73 8.05 2.93 -4.15
CA ILE A 73 9.22 2.27 -4.73
C ILE A 73 10.29 3.31 -5.07
N ARG A 74 9.89 4.46 -5.63
CA ARG A 74 10.83 5.54 -5.94
C ARG A 74 11.58 6.00 -4.68
N GLN A 75 10.86 6.20 -3.58
CA GLN A 75 11.48 6.63 -2.33
C GLN A 75 12.39 5.55 -1.73
N MET A 76 11.98 4.28 -1.82
CA MET A 76 12.83 3.18 -1.36
C MET A 76 14.11 3.09 -2.18
N LYS A 77 14.03 3.24 -3.49
CA LYS A 77 15.21 3.24 -4.37
C LYS A 77 16.13 4.41 -4.07
N ALA A 78 15.57 5.57 -3.74
CA ALA A 78 16.38 6.73 -3.35
C ALA A 78 17.20 6.47 -2.09
N LEU A 79 16.72 5.58 -1.21
CA LEU A 79 17.44 5.16 -0.01
C LEU A 79 18.45 4.04 -0.29
N GLY A 80 18.40 3.41 -1.46
CA GLY A 80 19.33 2.35 -1.84
C GLY A 80 18.70 0.97 -2.11
N ALA A 81 17.37 0.85 -2.06
CA ALA A 81 16.70 -0.40 -2.37
C ALA A 81 16.84 -0.74 -3.86
N VAL A 82 16.82 -2.03 -4.16
CA VAL A 82 16.84 -2.53 -5.53
C VAL A 82 15.48 -3.15 -5.82
N ASP A 83 14.80 -2.66 -6.86
CA ASP A 83 13.42 -3.02 -7.15
C ASP A 83 13.22 -4.53 -7.38
N THR A 84 14.18 -5.20 -8.01
CA THR A 84 14.10 -6.64 -8.27
C THR A 84 14.11 -7.49 -7.00
N ARG A 85 14.51 -6.92 -5.85
CA ARG A 85 14.55 -7.63 -4.57
C ARG A 85 13.36 -7.30 -3.68
N ILE A 86 12.53 -6.35 -4.06
CA ILE A 86 11.41 -5.91 -3.22
C ILE A 86 10.35 -7.01 -3.15
N VAL A 87 9.88 -7.29 -1.95
CA VAL A 87 8.76 -8.18 -1.67
C VAL A 87 7.68 -7.41 -0.92
N ALA A 88 6.45 -7.92 -0.93
CA ALA A 88 5.30 -7.21 -0.38
C ALA A 88 4.53 -8.04 0.64
N LYS A 89 3.95 -7.34 1.61
CA LYS A 89 2.88 -7.85 2.47
C LYS A 89 1.76 -6.83 2.45
N ILE A 90 0.51 -7.30 2.44
CA ILE A 90 -0.64 -6.41 2.37
C ILE A 90 -1.65 -6.76 3.46
N ALA A 91 -2.40 -5.76 3.91
CA ALA A 91 -3.44 -5.92 4.93
C ALA A 91 -4.56 -4.91 4.69
N GLY A 92 -5.73 -5.17 5.26
CA GLY A 92 -6.87 -4.27 5.17
C GLY A 92 -7.88 -4.68 4.11
N GLY A 93 -8.47 -3.72 3.44
CA GLY A 93 -9.43 -3.96 2.37
C GLY A 93 -10.76 -4.53 2.85
N ALA A 94 -11.20 -4.15 4.05
CA ALA A 94 -12.45 -4.65 4.62
C ALA A 94 -13.65 -4.12 3.85
N GLN A 95 -14.67 -4.98 3.70
CA GLN A 95 -15.97 -4.59 3.16
C GLN A 95 -16.82 -4.01 4.27
N MET A 96 -16.87 -2.69 4.39
CA MET A 96 -17.52 -2.02 5.50
C MET A 96 -19.04 -2.19 5.50
N PHE A 97 -19.66 -2.42 4.34
CA PHE A 97 -21.12 -2.48 4.20
C PHE A 97 -21.56 -3.68 3.36
N ALA A 98 -20.86 -4.80 3.48
CA ALA A 98 -21.02 -5.96 2.60
C ALA A 98 -22.45 -6.51 2.55
N ASN A 99 -23.24 -6.35 3.62
CA ASN A 99 -24.58 -6.95 3.74
C ASN A 99 -25.71 -6.10 3.12
N ARG A 100 -25.41 -4.90 2.68
CA ARG A 100 -26.48 -3.94 2.40
C ARG A 100 -26.74 -3.68 0.94
N SER A 101 -25.79 -3.98 0.06
CA SER A 101 -25.94 -3.60 -1.34
C SER A 101 -24.93 -4.30 -2.22
N ASN A 102 -25.32 -4.57 -3.46
CA ASN A 102 -24.41 -4.98 -4.53
C ASN A 102 -23.82 -3.77 -5.26
N SER A 103 -24.02 -2.56 -4.73
CA SER A 103 -23.48 -1.35 -5.31
C SER A 103 -21.96 -1.39 -5.33
N GLU A 104 -21.37 -1.02 -6.46
CA GLU A 104 -19.92 -0.94 -6.59
C GLU A 104 -19.30 0.05 -5.63
N ALA A 105 -20.02 1.13 -5.30
CA ALA A 105 -19.53 2.14 -4.36
C ALA A 105 -19.26 1.58 -2.97
N LEU A 106 -19.94 0.50 -2.60
CA LEU A 106 -19.77 -0.14 -1.29
C LEU A 106 -18.72 -1.23 -1.28
N ARG A 107 -18.08 -1.49 -2.42
CA ARG A 107 -17.00 -2.49 -2.54
C ARG A 107 -15.63 -1.86 -2.64
N VAL A 108 -15.44 -0.71 -2.02
CA VAL A 108 -14.17 0.00 -2.08
C VAL A 108 -13.02 -0.85 -1.55
N GLY A 109 -13.24 -1.56 -0.44
CA GLY A 109 -12.21 -2.43 0.13
C GLY A 109 -11.75 -3.50 -0.85
N GLU A 110 -12.69 -4.20 -1.48
CA GLU A 110 -12.40 -5.23 -2.47
C GLU A 110 -11.66 -4.66 -3.68
N ARG A 111 -12.11 -3.51 -4.17
CA ARG A 111 -11.48 -2.84 -5.32
C ARG A 111 -10.06 -2.39 -5.01
N ASN A 112 -9.83 -1.90 -3.79
CA ASN A 112 -8.49 -1.53 -3.34
C ASN A 112 -7.56 -2.73 -3.35
N VAL A 113 -8.02 -3.87 -2.83
CA VAL A 113 -7.22 -5.11 -2.82
C VAL A 113 -6.90 -5.56 -4.25
N ILE A 114 -7.89 -5.56 -5.13
CA ILE A 114 -7.70 -5.96 -6.53
C ILE A 114 -6.68 -5.05 -7.20
N ALA A 115 -6.80 -3.74 -7.00
CA ALA A 115 -5.89 -2.77 -7.61
C ALA A 115 -4.46 -2.93 -7.10
N VAL A 116 -4.29 -3.13 -5.78
CA VAL A 116 -2.97 -3.35 -5.19
C VAL A 116 -2.33 -4.61 -5.74
N LYS A 117 -3.07 -5.72 -5.76
CA LYS A 117 -2.55 -6.99 -6.28
C LYS A 117 -2.18 -6.89 -7.75
N ALA A 118 -3.02 -6.24 -8.56
CA ALA A 118 -2.76 -6.05 -9.99
C ALA A 118 -1.50 -5.21 -10.22
N LYS A 119 -1.34 -4.12 -9.47
CA LYS A 119 -0.16 -3.25 -9.58
C LYS A 119 1.11 -4.00 -9.20
N LEU A 120 1.10 -4.71 -8.07
CA LEU A 120 2.27 -5.48 -7.63
C LEU A 120 2.63 -6.56 -8.64
N LYS A 121 1.63 -7.25 -9.20
CA LYS A 121 1.86 -8.26 -10.23
C LYS A 121 2.50 -7.63 -11.48
N SER A 122 2.02 -6.47 -11.90
CA SER A 122 2.57 -5.77 -13.07
C SER A 122 4.03 -5.38 -12.89
N LEU A 123 4.46 -5.21 -11.64
CA LEU A 123 5.83 -4.86 -11.28
C LEU A 123 6.68 -6.09 -10.91
N ASN A 124 6.13 -7.30 -11.03
CA ASN A 124 6.78 -8.56 -10.66
C ASN A 124 7.20 -8.60 -9.18
N ILE A 125 6.40 -7.99 -8.32
CA ILE A 125 6.63 -8.02 -6.86
C ILE A 125 5.79 -9.13 -6.25
N SER A 126 6.45 -10.06 -5.57
CA SER A 126 5.78 -11.18 -4.90
C SER A 126 5.13 -10.73 -3.61
N ILE A 127 3.89 -11.16 -3.39
CA ILE A 127 3.16 -10.93 -2.14
C ILE A 127 3.41 -12.12 -1.23
N LEU A 128 4.16 -11.90 -0.13
CA LEU A 128 4.52 -12.96 0.82
C LEU A 128 3.42 -13.23 1.84
N LEU A 129 2.59 -12.23 2.13
CA LEU A 129 1.53 -12.33 3.12
C LEU A 129 0.39 -11.39 2.75
N SER A 130 -0.83 -11.89 2.82
CA SER A 130 -2.02 -11.11 2.54
C SER A 130 -3.01 -11.29 3.70
N LEU A 131 -3.18 -10.25 4.51
CA LEU A 131 -4.10 -10.23 5.64
C LEU A 131 -5.32 -9.39 5.27
N ILE A 132 -6.06 -9.88 4.29
CA ILE A 132 -7.23 -9.17 3.78
C ILE A 132 -8.44 -9.60 4.62
N HIS A 133 -9.13 -8.59 5.12
CA HIS A 133 -10.33 -8.81 5.93
C HIS A 133 -11.49 -9.23 5.04
N ILE A 134 -12.11 -10.33 5.38
CA ILE A 134 -13.27 -10.86 4.65
C ILE A 134 -14.55 -10.40 5.32
#